data_824185ac1e0f1b703720b4650db2ed90
#
_entry.id   824185ac1e0f1b703720b4650db2ed90
#
_cell.length_a   1.000
_cell.length_b   1.000
_cell.length_c   1.000
_cell.angle_alpha   90.00
_cell.angle_beta   90.00
_cell.angle_gamma   90.00
#
_symmetry.space_group_name_H-M   'P 1'
#
loop_
_entity.id
_entity.type
_entity.pdbx_description
1 polymer ?
#
loop_
_entity_poly.entity_id
_entity_poly.type
_entity_poly.pdbx_seq_one_letter_code
_entity_poly.pdbx_strand_id
1 'polypeptide(L)'
;LQETFGYDNLDRLVSVKSGTEETMKISYAPNGNILFKTGVGNFSYNEDVRPHAVTEVENADGKIPGSTLYTSFNDFGKIQLIEDAGKNLRMNSTYGPDQERWSSKLSRNSMDIRTTVYAGEYEKITERGVTREFYYLDGNAIAIREDGTTNIYLAFTDNLGSILSVMNEKGKKVFDASYDAWGQQTVTLNDIDLHRGYTGHEMLTEFDIINMNGRLYDPVLGRFFSPDNYVQMPDNSQNFNRYSYCLNNPLKYTD
;
A
#
# COMPACT_ATOMS: atom_id res chain seq x y z
N LEU A 1 2.89 24.16 -2.25
CA LEU A 1 4.06 23.53 -2.87
C LEU A 1 3.62 22.98 -4.23
N GLN A 2 4.35 23.31 -5.29
CA GLN A 2 4.10 22.80 -6.64
C GLN A 2 5.10 21.68 -6.89
N GLU A 3 4.61 20.48 -7.18
CA GLU A 3 5.43 19.37 -7.63
C GLU A 3 5.42 19.27 -9.15
N THR A 4 6.54 18.84 -9.71
CA THR A 4 6.69 18.52 -11.13
C THR A 4 7.29 17.13 -11.29
N PHE A 5 6.79 16.38 -12.27
CA PHE A 5 7.11 14.99 -12.49
C PHE A 5 7.79 14.81 -13.84
N GLY A 6 8.92 14.10 -13.85
CA GLY A 6 9.65 13.78 -15.06
C GLY A 6 9.47 12.31 -15.42
N TYR A 7 9.37 12.01 -16.72
CA TYR A 7 9.16 10.67 -17.26
C TYR A 7 10.19 10.35 -18.34
N ASP A 8 10.50 9.08 -18.51
CA ASP A 8 11.32 8.60 -19.62
C ASP A 8 10.48 8.28 -20.87
N ASN A 9 11.14 7.81 -21.92
CA ASN A 9 10.48 7.49 -23.20
C ASN A 9 9.51 6.29 -23.14
N LEU A 10 9.51 5.53 -22.04
CA LEU A 10 8.56 4.45 -21.76
C LEU A 10 7.45 4.89 -20.79
N ASP A 11 7.32 6.22 -20.56
CA ASP A 11 6.32 6.83 -19.69
C ASP A 11 6.47 6.41 -18.21
N ARG A 12 7.70 6.03 -17.76
CA ARG A 12 8.02 5.67 -16.40
C ARG A 12 8.47 6.90 -15.61
N LEU A 13 8.01 7.02 -14.35
CA LEU A 13 8.39 8.14 -13.47
C LEU A 13 9.88 8.07 -13.11
N VAL A 14 10.67 9.06 -13.53
CA VAL A 14 12.11 9.13 -13.26
C VAL A 14 12.52 10.22 -12.29
N SER A 15 11.68 11.24 -12.09
CA SER A 15 11.96 12.30 -11.10
C SER A 15 10.72 12.96 -10.55
N VAL A 16 10.82 13.41 -9.30
CA VAL A 16 9.87 14.31 -8.64
C VAL A 16 10.65 15.53 -8.16
N LYS A 17 10.13 16.73 -8.42
CA LYS A 17 10.72 18.00 -7.95
C LYS A 17 9.68 18.79 -7.18
N SER A 18 10.10 19.39 -6.06
CA SER A 18 9.32 20.37 -5.31
C SER A 18 9.94 21.75 -5.55
N GLY A 19 9.28 22.57 -6.37
CA GLY A 19 9.87 23.78 -6.90
C GLY A 19 11.09 23.48 -7.79
N THR A 20 12.28 23.91 -7.37
CA THR A 20 13.55 23.66 -8.09
C THR A 20 14.34 22.47 -7.51
N GLU A 21 13.96 21.94 -6.35
CA GLU A 21 14.65 20.84 -5.67
C GLU A 21 14.17 19.48 -6.20
N GLU A 22 15.10 18.61 -6.62
CA GLU A 22 14.80 17.24 -6.98
C GLU A 22 14.68 16.39 -5.70
N THR A 23 13.45 16.05 -5.31
CA THR A 23 13.16 15.30 -4.07
C THR A 23 13.21 13.80 -4.27
N MET A 24 13.02 13.33 -5.52
CA MET A 24 13.11 11.91 -5.87
C MET A 24 13.71 11.73 -7.25
N LYS A 25 14.60 10.77 -7.38
CA LYS A 25 15.17 10.29 -8.64
C LYS A 25 15.07 8.78 -8.70
N ILE A 26 14.70 8.25 -9.87
CA ILE A 26 14.54 6.82 -10.08
C ILE A 26 15.19 6.46 -11.41
N SER A 27 15.87 5.33 -11.47
CA SER A 27 16.40 4.78 -12.71
C SER A 27 15.97 3.32 -12.89
N TYR A 28 15.87 2.91 -14.15
CA TYR A 28 15.33 1.62 -14.54
C TYR A 28 16.22 0.87 -15.52
N ALA A 29 16.23 -0.46 -15.41
CA ALA A 29 16.71 -1.35 -16.45
C ALA A 29 15.69 -1.42 -17.62
N PRO A 30 16.11 -1.89 -18.81
CA PRO A 30 15.21 -2.07 -19.96
C PRO A 30 14.01 -2.97 -19.67
N ASN A 31 14.16 -3.97 -18.79
CA ASN A 31 13.11 -4.91 -18.37
C ASN A 31 12.14 -4.35 -17.29
N GLY A 32 12.25 -3.05 -16.95
CA GLY A 32 11.39 -2.38 -15.98
C GLY A 32 11.79 -2.57 -14.51
N ASN A 33 12.90 -3.24 -14.22
CA ASN A 33 13.43 -3.30 -12.86
C ASN A 33 13.91 -1.91 -12.43
N ILE A 34 13.61 -1.49 -11.20
CA ILE A 34 14.21 -0.29 -10.60
C ILE A 34 15.68 -0.61 -10.32
N LEU A 35 16.59 0.23 -10.80
CA LEU A 35 18.01 0.12 -10.48
C LEU A 35 18.40 0.97 -9.28
N PHE A 36 17.77 2.14 -9.17
CA PHE A 36 18.01 3.09 -8.07
C PHE A 36 16.74 3.88 -7.77
N LYS A 37 16.50 4.17 -6.49
CA LYS A 37 15.45 5.09 -6.01
C LYS A 37 16.00 5.92 -4.86
N THR A 38 15.82 7.25 -4.92
CA THR A 38 16.20 8.17 -3.82
C THR A 38 15.54 7.75 -2.52
N GLY A 39 16.28 7.80 -1.42
CA GLY A 39 15.83 7.39 -0.09
C GLY A 39 15.85 5.88 0.15
N VAL A 40 16.10 5.08 -0.88
CA VAL A 40 16.15 3.62 -0.82
C VAL A 40 17.56 3.09 -1.13
N GLY A 41 18.09 3.40 -2.33
CA GLY A 41 19.42 2.98 -2.76
C GLY A 41 19.41 2.20 -4.08
N ASN A 42 20.43 1.36 -4.29
CA ASN A 42 20.59 0.51 -5.47
C ASN A 42 19.91 -0.85 -5.24
N PHE A 43 19.19 -1.32 -6.25
CA PHE A 43 18.42 -2.56 -6.21
C PHE A 43 19.18 -3.69 -6.92
N SER A 44 19.16 -4.88 -6.32
CA SER A 44 19.69 -6.11 -6.89
C SER A 44 18.60 -7.13 -7.16
N TYR A 45 18.81 -7.95 -8.20
CA TYR A 45 17.88 -8.97 -8.68
C TYR A 45 18.64 -10.26 -8.98
N ASN A 46 17.99 -11.42 -8.79
CA ASN A 46 18.52 -12.70 -9.24
C ASN A 46 17.87 -13.07 -10.58
N GLU A 47 18.57 -12.80 -11.68
CA GLU A 47 18.05 -12.99 -13.04
C GLU A 47 17.78 -14.46 -13.39
N ASP A 48 18.48 -15.42 -12.76
CA ASP A 48 18.34 -16.85 -13.04
C ASP A 48 17.11 -17.48 -12.37
N VAL A 49 16.63 -16.89 -11.26
CA VAL A 49 15.57 -17.51 -10.44
C VAL A 49 14.28 -16.68 -10.49
N ARG A 50 14.38 -15.40 -10.16
CA ARG A 50 13.25 -14.45 -10.15
C ARG A 50 13.70 -13.09 -10.67
N PRO A 51 13.75 -12.90 -12.00
CA PRO A 51 14.44 -11.77 -12.63
C PRO A 51 13.86 -10.40 -12.27
N HIS A 52 12.65 -10.35 -11.71
CA HIS A 52 11.97 -9.10 -11.37
C HIS A 52 11.69 -8.94 -9.85
N ALA A 53 11.99 -9.95 -9.04
CA ALA A 53 11.87 -9.85 -7.59
C ALA A 53 13.13 -9.20 -7.00
N VAL A 54 12.94 -8.15 -6.20
CA VAL A 54 14.06 -7.51 -5.49
C VAL A 54 14.65 -8.51 -4.49
N THR A 55 15.95 -8.74 -4.55
CA THR A 55 16.65 -9.63 -3.62
C THR A 55 17.39 -8.87 -2.53
N GLU A 56 17.87 -7.67 -2.86
CA GLU A 56 18.71 -6.87 -1.98
C GLU A 56 18.61 -5.38 -2.37
N VAL A 57 18.78 -4.51 -1.43
CA VAL A 57 18.96 -3.06 -1.63
C VAL A 57 20.27 -2.66 -0.96
N GLU A 58 21.09 -1.86 -1.65
CA GLU A 58 22.31 -1.27 -1.10
C GLU A 58 22.17 0.25 -1.03
N ASN A 59 22.27 0.80 0.18
CA ASN A 59 22.25 2.24 0.45
C ASN A 59 23.56 2.70 1.10
N ALA A 60 23.61 3.94 1.59
CA ALA A 60 24.79 4.51 2.24
C ALA A 60 25.21 3.77 3.53
N ASP A 61 24.27 3.06 4.17
CA ASP A 61 24.50 2.29 5.40
C ASP A 61 24.90 0.83 5.13
N GLY A 62 24.90 0.41 3.86
CA GLY A 62 25.27 -0.93 3.41
C GLY A 62 24.13 -1.69 2.74
N LYS A 63 24.30 -3.03 2.62
CA LYS A 63 23.33 -3.89 1.97
C LYS A 63 22.20 -4.29 2.92
N ILE A 64 20.97 -4.12 2.45
CA ILE A 64 19.75 -4.45 3.18
C ILE A 64 18.98 -5.49 2.36
N PRO A 65 18.48 -6.59 2.96
CA PRO A 65 17.57 -7.51 2.29
C PRO A 65 16.36 -6.75 1.73
N GLY A 66 15.88 -7.15 0.56
CA GLY A 66 14.76 -6.48 -0.10
C GLY A 66 13.47 -6.47 0.72
N SER A 67 13.24 -7.48 1.54
CA SER A 67 12.19 -7.51 2.56
C SER A 67 12.56 -8.50 3.66
N THR A 68 12.25 -8.14 4.91
CA THR A 68 12.36 -9.03 6.08
C THR A 68 11.01 -9.66 6.46
N LEU A 69 9.94 -9.29 5.74
CA LEU A 69 8.60 -9.82 5.98
C LEU A 69 8.50 -11.26 5.44
N TYR A 70 8.04 -12.16 6.28
CA TYR A 70 7.61 -13.48 5.85
C TYR A 70 6.13 -13.43 5.46
N THR A 71 5.79 -13.97 4.30
CA THR A 71 4.41 -14.09 3.85
C THR A 71 4.11 -15.53 3.43
N SER A 72 2.93 -16.03 3.77
CA SER A 72 2.42 -17.29 3.21
C SER A 72 1.06 -17.08 2.56
N PHE A 73 0.76 -17.98 1.63
CA PHE A 73 -0.43 -17.93 0.79
C PHE A 73 -1.30 -19.16 1.04
N ASN A 74 -2.60 -19.00 0.87
CA ASN A 74 -3.53 -20.14 0.80
C ASN A 74 -3.49 -20.78 -0.60
N ASP A 75 -4.28 -21.84 -0.80
CA ASP A 75 -4.36 -22.59 -2.07
C ASP A 75 -4.85 -21.76 -3.27
N PHE A 76 -5.45 -20.60 -3.02
CA PHE A 76 -5.91 -19.65 -4.04
C PHE A 76 -4.88 -18.55 -4.33
N GLY A 77 -3.68 -18.59 -3.72
CA GLY A 77 -2.65 -17.57 -3.86
C GLY A 77 -2.95 -16.26 -3.12
N LYS A 78 -3.92 -16.27 -2.19
CA LYS A 78 -4.23 -15.11 -1.34
C LYS A 78 -3.34 -15.13 -0.08
N ILE A 79 -2.94 -13.94 0.40
CA ILE A 79 -2.03 -13.80 1.53
C ILE A 79 -2.75 -14.19 2.84
N GLN A 80 -2.36 -15.31 3.40
CA GLN A 80 -2.91 -15.88 4.61
C GLN A 80 -2.17 -15.42 5.88
N LEU A 81 -0.86 -15.17 5.77
CA LEU A 81 0.00 -14.76 6.87
C LEU A 81 0.96 -13.67 6.42
N ILE A 82 1.13 -12.65 7.26
CA ILE A 82 2.23 -11.69 7.22
C ILE A 82 2.90 -11.73 8.58
N GLU A 83 4.22 -11.87 8.62
CA GLU A 83 5.00 -11.90 9.86
C GLU A 83 6.24 -11.03 9.75
N ASP A 84 6.46 -10.18 10.74
CA ASP A 84 7.69 -9.42 10.95
C ASP A 84 8.28 -9.85 12.29
N ALA A 85 9.28 -10.76 12.22
CA ALA A 85 9.93 -11.29 13.40
C ALA A 85 10.69 -10.20 14.17
N GLY A 86 11.23 -9.19 13.49
CA GLY A 86 11.95 -8.08 14.10
C GLY A 86 11.05 -7.19 14.97
N LYS A 87 9.82 -6.99 14.53
CA LYS A 87 8.79 -6.20 15.25
C LYS A 87 7.90 -7.06 16.15
N ASN A 88 8.06 -8.40 16.16
CA ASN A 88 7.16 -9.36 16.82
C ASN A 88 5.69 -9.18 16.39
N LEU A 89 5.47 -8.87 15.12
CA LEU A 89 4.15 -8.66 14.52
C LEU A 89 3.76 -9.87 13.68
N ARG A 90 2.48 -10.22 13.75
CA ARG A 90 1.86 -11.27 12.96
C ARG A 90 0.44 -10.89 12.58
N MET A 91 0.10 -10.98 11.28
CA MET A 91 -1.26 -10.82 10.80
C MET A 91 -1.70 -12.10 10.10
N ASN A 92 -2.81 -12.66 10.53
CA ASN A 92 -3.46 -13.81 9.88
C ASN A 92 -4.75 -13.32 9.22
N SER A 93 -4.99 -13.78 7.97
CA SER A 93 -6.20 -13.49 7.21
C SER A 93 -6.97 -14.76 6.91
N THR A 94 -8.30 -14.69 6.94
CA THR A 94 -9.20 -15.76 6.51
C THR A 94 -10.00 -15.32 5.30
N TYR A 95 -10.30 -16.26 4.43
CA TYR A 95 -11.00 -16.03 3.16
C TYR A 95 -12.23 -16.92 3.06
N GLY A 96 -13.26 -16.40 2.41
CA GLY A 96 -14.47 -17.14 2.09
C GLY A 96 -14.34 -18.03 0.85
N PRO A 97 -15.40 -18.79 0.52
CA PRO A 97 -15.44 -19.62 -0.68
C PRO A 97 -15.43 -18.79 -1.97
N ASP A 98 -15.80 -17.52 -1.88
CA ASP A 98 -15.73 -16.49 -2.93
C ASP A 98 -14.31 -15.93 -3.12
N GLN A 99 -13.34 -16.38 -2.30
CA GLN A 99 -11.96 -15.89 -2.23
C GLN A 99 -11.83 -14.43 -1.78
N GLU A 100 -12.92 -13.85 -1.28
CA GLU A 100 -12.87 -12.55 -0.61
C GLU A 100 -12.33 -12.70 0.81
N ARG A 101 -11.62 -11.69 1.30
CA ARG A 101 -11.10 -11.68 2.67
C ARG A 101 -12.24 -11.39 3.65
N TRP A 102 -12.51 -12.35 4.54
CA TRP A 102 -13.56 -12.23 5.55
C TRP A 102 -13.07 -11.64 6.86
N SER A 103 -11.84 -11.95 7.25
CA SER A 103 -11.28 -11.36 8.45
C SER A 103 -9.76 -11.28 8.41
N SER A 104 -9.22 -10.39 9.22
CA SER A 104 -7.81 -10.38 9.59
C SER A 104 -7.66 -10.20 11.10
N LYS A 105 -6.57 -10.75 11.64
CA LYS A 105 -6.20 -10.63 13.03
C LYS A 105 -4.73 -10.25 13.12
N LEU A 106 -4.46 -9.07 13.69
CA LEU A 106 -3.12 -8.56 13.96
C LEU A 106 -2.76 -8.81 15.41
N SER A 107 -1.60 -9.41 15.64
CA SER A 107 -1.05 -9.70 16.96
C SER A 107 0.34 -9.10 17.10
N ARG A 108 0.68 -8.62 18.29
CA ARG A 108 2.03 -8.20 18.68
C ARG A 108 2.43 -8.94 19.96
N ASN A 109 3.64 -9.54 19.97
CA ASN A 109 4.10 -10.36 21.08
C ASN A 109 3.07 -11.45 21.49
N SER A 110 2.42 -12.07 20.50
CA SER A 110 1.36 -13.09 20.64
C SER A 110 0.06 -12.58 21.30
N MET A 111 -0.11 -11.28 21.49
CA MET A 111 -1.36 -10.67 21.95
C MET A 111 -2.09 -10.03 20.77
N ASP A 112 -3.38 -10.31 20.66
CA ASP A 112 -4.24 -9.70 19.63
C ASP A 112 -4.39 -8.20 19.91
N ILE A 113 -4.06 -7.37 18.93
CA ILE A 113 -4.14 -5.90 19.02
C ILE A 113 -5.22 -5.33 18.11
N ARG A 114 -5.52 -6.00 16.99
CA ARG A 114 -6.61 -5.59 16.08
C ARG A 114 -7.24 -6.82 15.44
N THR A 115 -8.56 -6.80 15.31
CA THR A 115 -9.33 -7.75 14.52
C THR A 115 -10.21 -6.96 13.56
N THR A 116 -10.19 -7.33 12.28
CA THR A 116 -11.03 -6.70 11.25
C THR A 116 -11.89 -7.78 10.59
N VAL A 117 -13.17 -7.48 10.39
CA VAL A 117 -14.11 -8.27 9.58
C VAL A 117 -14.49 -7.44 8.37
N TYR A 118 -14.49 -8.04 7.21
CA TYR A 118 -14.74 -7.40 5.92
C TYR A 118 -16.01 -7.96 5.25
N ALA A 119 -16.81 -7.09 4.64
CA ALA A 119 -17.95 -7.48 3.82
C ALA A 119 -18.22 -6.40 2.75
N GLY A 120 -17.51 -6.49 1.60
CA GLY A 120 -17.57 -5.46 0.56
C GLY A 120 -17.10 -4.10 1.07
N GLU A 121 -17.96 -3.09 0.99
CA GLU A 121 -17.69 -1.74 1.48
C GLU A 121 -17.92 -1.56 3.00
N TYR A 122 -18.01 -2.66 3.75
CA TYR A 122 -18.16 -2.67 5.19
C TYR A 122 -16.91 -3.26 5.85
N GLU A 123 -16.45 -2.59 6.90
CA GLU A 123 -15.39 -3.10 7.79
C GLU A 123 -15.81 -2.93 9.25
N LYS A 124 -15.66 -4.00 10.04
CA LYS A 124 -15.79 -3.94 11.49
C LYS A 124 -14.42 -4.14 12.12
N ILE A 125 -13.90 -3.10 12.76
CA ILE A 125 -12.57 -3.07 13.35
C ILE A 125 -12.72 -3.03 14.87
N THR A 126 -12.10 -4.00 15.55
CA THR A 126 -11.93 -3.98 17.01
C THR A 126 -10.46 -3.80 17.29
N GLU A 127 -10.10 -2.67 17.88
CA GLU A 127 -8.73 -2.30 18.22
C GLU A 127 -8.69 -1.60 19.57
N ARG A 128 -7.74 -1.95 20.43
CA ARG A 128 -7.56 -1.37 21.78
C ARG A 128 -8.85 -1.38 22.64
N GLY A 129 -9.69 -2.40 22.43
CA GLY A 129 -10.96 -2.55 23.15
C GLY A 129 -12.13 -1.70 22.60
N VAL A 130 -11.90 -0.90 21.56
CA VAL A 130 -12.94 -0.13 20.88
C VAL A 130 -13.34 -0.86 19.61
N THR A 131 -14.65 -0.91 19.34
CA THR A 131 -15.19 -1.46 18.08
C THR A 131 -15.83 -0.36 17.27
N ARG A 132 -15.37 -0.23 16.02
CA ARG A 132 -15.93 0.68 15.01
C ARG A 132 -16.39 -0.10 13.80
N GLU A 133 -17.52 0.31 13.25
CA GLU A 133 -18.08 -0.21 12.00
C GLU A 133 -18.00 0.89 10.95
N PHE A 134 -17.24 0.65 9.89
CA PHE A 134 -17.05 1.57 8.78
C PHE A 134 -17.90 1.14 7.61
N TYR A 135 -18.63 2.07 7.03
CA TYR A 135 -19.40 1.90 5.80
C TYR A 135 -18.86 2.94 4.80
N TYR A 136 -18.19 2.47 3.76
CA TYR A 136 -17.67 3.32 2.69
C TYR A 136 -18.75 3.53 1.65
N LEU A 137 -19.20 4.78 1.49
CA LEU A 137 -20.33 5.15 0.65
C LEU A 137 -19.81 5.91 -0.58
N ASP A 138 -19.96 5.31 -1.77
CA ASP A 138 -19.66 5.91 -3.08
C ASP A 138 -18.44 6.86 -3.12
N GLY A 139 -17.33 6.43 -2.53
CA GLY A 139 -16.01 7.07 -2.60
C GLY A 139 -15.83 8.37 -1.79
N ASN A 140 -16.89 9.09 -1.45
CA ASN A 140 -16.77 10.41 -0.84
C ASN A 140 -17.33 10.52 0.58
N ALA A 141 -18.07 9.55 1.08
CA ALA A 141 -18.62 9.56 2.42
C ALA A 141 -18.27 8.27 3.18
N ILE A 142 -18.02 8.42 4.47
CA ILE A 142 -17.78 7.32 5.39
C ILE A 142 -18.75 7.43 6.56
N ALA A 143 -19.61 6.41 6.75
CA ALA A 143 -20.39 6.32 7.97
C ALA A 143 -19.62 5.47 8.98
N ILE A 144 -19.41 5.97 10.18
CA ILE A 144 -18.72 5.25 11.26
C ILE A 144 -19.69 5.09 12.41
N ARG A 145 -19.92 3.83 12.82
CA ARG A 145 -20.72 3.49 13.98
C ARG A 145 -19.82 3.04 15.12
N GLU A 146 -19.94 3.72 16.24
CA GLU A 146 -19.24 3.43 17.49
C GLU A 146 -20.25 3.56 18.65
N ASP A 147 -20.30 2.60 19.56
CA ASP A 147 -21.20 2.57 20.73
C ASP A 147 -22.68 2.86 20.41
N GLY A 148 -23.16 2.34 19.27
CA GLY A 148 -24.55 2.52 18.82
C GLY A 148 -24.83 3.86 18.16
N THR A 149 -23.88 4.79 18.13
CA THR A 149 -24.00 6.09 17.47
C THR A 149 -23.35 6.03 16.10
N THR A 150 -24.06 6.52 15.08
CA THR A 150 -23.51 6.62 13.71
C THR A 150 -23.23 8.07 13.38
N ASN A 151 -22.01 8.37 12.96
CA ASN A 151 -21.59 9.68 12.47
C ASN A 151 -21.22 9.57 10.98
N ILE A 152 -21.54 10.63 10.22
CA ILE A 152 -21.20 10.72 8.80
C ILE A 152 -19.99 11.64 8.64
N TYR A 153 -19.09 11.23 7.76
CA TYR A 153 -17.86 11.96 7.44
C TYR A 153 -17.74 12.11 5.93
N LEU A 154 -17.14 13.21 5.49
CA LEU A 154 -16.81 13.45 4.09
C LEU A 154 -15.32 13.22 3.86
N ALA A 155 -15.00 12.33 2.95
CA ALA A 155 -13.63 12.05 2.52
C ALA A 155 -13.28 12.92 1.30
N PHE A 156 -12.05 13.44 1.29
CA PHE A 156 -11.47 14.18 0.18
C PHE A 156 -10.30 13.38 -0.35
N THR A 157 -10.35 13.06 -1.63
CA THR A 157 -9.36 12.20 -2.30
C THR A 157 -8.59 12.98 -3.37
N ASP A 158 -7.42 12.44 -3.75
CA ASP A 158 -6.76 12.83 -4.98
C ASP A 158 -7.44 12.20 -6.22
N ASN A 159 -6.87 12.45 -7.38
CA ASN A 159 -7.36 11.90 -8.65
C ASN A 159 -7.18 10.38 -8.79
N LEU A 160 -6.39 9.75 -7.93
CA LEU A 160 -6.17 8.30 -7.88
C LEU A 160 -7.06 7.61 -6.84
N GLY A 161 -7.82 8.37 -6.06
CA GLY A 161 -8.68 7.86 -4.98
C GLY A 161 -7.97 7.74 -3.63
N SER A 162 -6.76 8.29 -3.46
CA SER A 162 -6.08 8.29 -2.16
C SER A 162 -6.75 9.25 -1.21
N ILE A 163 -7.05 8.81 0.02
CA ILE A 163 -7.75 9.63 1.03
C ILE A 163 -6.77 10.64 1.64
N LEU A 164 -6.93 11.92 1.30
CA LEU A 164 -6.09 13.00 1.78
C LEU A 164 -6.58 13.57 3.11
N SER A 165 -7.90 13.71 3.25
CA SER A 165 -8.49 14.33 4.42
C SER A 165 -9.91 13.82 4.64
N VAL A 166 -10.33 13.74 5.90
CA VAL A 166 -11.71 13.43 6.27
C VAL A 166 -12.23 14.50 7.24
N MET A 167 -13.45 14.98 7.01
CA MET A 167 -14.12 15.97 7.85
C MET A 167 -15.43 15.41 8.40
N ASN A 168 -15.76 15.79 9.63
CA ASN A 168 -17.06 15.51 10.21
C ASN A 168 -18.14 16.51 9.71
N GLU A 169 -19.40 16.30 10.07
CA GLU A 169 -20.54 17.15 9.68
C GLU A 169 -20.42 18.62 10.10
N LYS A 170 -19.57 18.92 11.09
CA LYS A 170 -19.29 20.30 11.54
C LYS A 170 -18.13 20.96 10.78
N GLY A 171 -17.57 20.27 9.77
CA GLY A 171 -16.42 20.76 9.02
C GLY A 171 -15.09 20.65 9.78
N LYS A 172 -15.05 19.96 10.94
CA LYS A 172 -13.81 19.70 11.64
C LYS A 172 -13.06 18.54 10.95
N LYS A 173 -11.80 18.76 10.60
CA LYS A 173 -10.91 17.72 10.11
C LYS A 173 -10.65 16.68 11.21
N VAL A 174 -10.77 15.39 10.88
CA VAL A 174 -10.58 14.25 11.79
C VAL A 174 -9.56 13.25 11.26
N PHE A 175 -9.20 13.36 9.98
CA PHE A 175 -8.10 12.65 9.36
C PHE A 175 -7.39 13.57 8.38
N ASP A 176 -6.05 13.47 8.32
CA ASP A 176 -5.21 14.21 7.39
C ASP A 176 -3.96 13.42 7.07
N ALA A 177 -3.72 13.19 5.78
CA ALA A 177 -2.58 12.44 5.29
C ALA A 177 -2.08 13.00 3.96
N SER A 178 -0.83 12.72 3.65
CA SER A 178 -0.21 12.94 2.35
C SER A 178 0.52 11.69 1.90
N TYR A 179 0.77 11.59 0.60
CA TYR A 179 1.44 10.46 -0.01
C TYR A 179 2.55 10.96 -0.94
N ASP A 180 3.67 10.24 -0.96
CA ASP A 180 4.62 10.43 -2.04
C ASP A 180 4.08 9.82 -3.35
N ALA A 181 4.81 9.99 -4.44
CA ALA A 181 4.40 9.47 -5.75
C ALA A 181 4.19 7.94 -5.78
N TRP A 182 4.75 7.19 -4.83
CA TRP A 182 4.66 5.74 -4.73
C TRP A 182 3.74 5.25 -3.63
N GLY A 183 3.06 6.17 -2.94
CA GLY A 183 2.06 5.83 -1.92
C GLY A 183 2.62 5.70 -0.50
N GLN A 184 3.87 6.12 -0.25
CA GLN A 184 4.37 6.20 1.11
C GLN A 184 3.58 7.26 1.86
N GLN A 185 2.86 6.84 2.91
CA GLN A 185 1.92 7.68 3.65
C GLN A 185 2.62 8.45 4.77
N THR A 186 2.26 9.72 4.93
CA THR A 186 2.52 10.53 6.12
C THR A 186 1.20 10.98 6.71
N VAL A 187 0.86 10.49 7.91
CA VAL A 187 -0.38 10.85 8.63
C VAL A 187 -0.07 11.94 9.65
N THR A 188 -0.79 13.05 9.58
CA THR A 188 -0.69 14.17 10.54
C THR A 188 -1.84 14.20 11.53
N LEU A 189 -2.97 13.57 11.21
CA LEU A 189 -4.15 13.45 12.07
C LEU A 189 -4.92 12.16 11.74
N ASN A 190 -5.33 11.41 12.78
CA ASN A 190 -6.23 10.25 12.63
C ASN A 190 -7.04 10.02 13.91
N ASP A 191 -8.05 10.88 14.14
CA ASP A 191 -8.94 10.82 15.32
C ASP A 191 -9.98 9.67 15.22
N ILE A 192 -10.13 9.06 14.04
CA ILE A 192 -11.16 8.05 13.75
C ILE A 192 -10.59 6.65 13.53
N ASP A 193 -9.27 6.45 13.69
CA ASP A 193 -8.55 5.20 13.41
C ASP A 193 -8.88 4.62 12.01
N LEU A 194 -8.85 5.50 10.99
CA LEU A 194 -9.04 5.10 9.61
C LEU A 194 -7.79 4.34 9.12
N HIS A 195 -8.02 3.16 8.54
CA HIS A 195 -6.96 2.31 7.99
C HIS A 195 -6.90 2.29 6.45
N ARG A 196 -7.84 2.93 5.75
CA ARG A 196 -7.75 3.11 4.30
C ARG A 196 -7.03 4.41 3.94
N GLY A 197 -6.28 4.38 2.83
CA GLY A 197 -5.43 5.51 2.44
C GLY A 197 -5.14 5.58 0.95
N TYR A 198 -3.93 5.21 0.55
CA TYR A 198 -3.45 5.28 -0.83
C TYR A 198 -4.35 4.49 -1.78
N THR A 199 -4.85 5.16 -2.82
CA THR A 199 -5.81 4.61 -3.81
C THR A 199 -7.00 3.86 -3.18
N GLY A 200 -7.43 4.28 -1.97
CA GLY A 200 -8.52 3.68 -1.21
C GLY A 200 -8.20 2.34 -0.54
N HIS A 201 -6.97 1.85 -0.67
CA HIS A 201 -6.54 0.56 -0.13
C HIS A 201 -6.22 0.61 1.37
N GLU A 202 -6.23 -0.58 1.98
CA GLU A 202 -5.89 -0.75 3.40
C GLU A 202 -4.39 -0.54 3.65
N MET A 203 -4.08 0.41 4.49
CA MET A 203 -2.73 0.71 4.94
C MET A 203 -2.37 -0.20 6.12
N LEU A 204 -1.43 -1.12 5.93
CA LEU A 204 -0.88 -1.96 6.98
C LEU A 204 0.34 -1.26 7.58
N THR A 205 0.08 -0.16 8.28
CA THR A 205 1.11 0.76 8.79
C THR A 205 2.09 0.10 9.74
N GLU A 206 1.70 -0.95 10.45
CA GLU A 206 2.59 -1.70 11.34
C GLU A 206 3.69 -2.45 10.57
N PHE A 207 3.43 -2.80 9.32
CA PHE A 207 4.35 -3.48 8.41
C PHE A 207 4.96 -2.54 7.36
N ASP A 208 4.55 -1.28 7.32
CA ASP A 208 4.95 -0.28 6.32
C ASP A 208 4.60 -0.68 4.87
N ILE A 209 3.48 -1.39 4.68
CA ILE A 209 3.00 -1.91 3.40
C ILE A 209 1.53 -1.58 3.15
N ILE A 210 1.10 -1.75 1.91
CA ILE A 210 -0.28 -1.54 1.48
C ILE A 210 -0.87 -2.88 1.02
N ASN A 211 -2.05 -3.21 1.51
CA ASN A 211 -2.79 -4.36 1.03
C ASN A 211 -3.71 -3.94 -0.11
N MET A 212 -3.30 -4.24 -1.34
CA MET A 212 -4.08 -3.97 -2.55
C MET A 212 -4.96 -5.16 -2.93
N ASN A 213 -5.62 -5.79 -1.93
CA ASN A 213 -6.55 -6.92 -2.02
C ASN A 213 -5.94 -8.19 -2.65
N GLY A 214 -5.49 -8.13 -3.89
CA GLY A 214 -4.85 -9.26 -4.59
C GLY A 214 -3.41 -9.50 -4.17
N ARG A 215 -2.68 -8.44 -3.85
CA ARG A 215 -1.24 -8.46 -3.58
C ARG A 215 -0.86 -7.48 -2.46
N LEU A 216 0.27 -7.74 -1.80
CA LEU A 216 0.91 -6.75 -0.93
C LEU A 216 1.85 -5.87 -1.76
N TYR A 217 1.82 -4.59 -1.48
CA TYR A 217 2.65 -3.58 -2.11
C TYR A 217 3.53 -2.88 -1.09
N ASP A 218 4.81 -2.74 -1.43
CA ASP A 218 5.78 -1.97 -0.66
C ASP A 218 5.95 -0.58 -1.31
N PRO A 219 5.43 0.49 -0.70
CA PRO A 219 5.51 1.84 -1.26
C PRO A 219 6.93 2.42 -1.19
N VAL A 220 7.77 1.94 -0.26
CA VAL A 220 9.17 2.35 -0.14
C VAL A 220 9.96 1.80 -1.33
N LEU A 221 9.83 0.50 -1.61
CA LEU A 221 10.48 -0.14 -2.75
C LEU A 221 9.80 0.19 -4.09
N GLY A 222 8.51 0.53 -4.09
CA GLY A 222 7.71 0.71 -5.29
C GLY A 222 7.42 -0.60 -6.01
N ARG A 223 7.26 -1.71 -5.26
CA ARG A 223 7.15 -3.07 -5.80
C ARG A 223 6.12 -3.92 -5.06
N PHE A 224 5.49 -4.83 -5.80
CA PHE A 224 4.70 -5.90 -5.19
C PHE A 224 5.59 -7.00 -4.60
N PHE A 225 5.11 -7.66 -3.54
CA PHE A 225 5.76 -8.82 -2.92
C PHE A 225 5.65 -10.09 -3.75
N SER A 226 4.60 -10.20 -4.56
CA SER A 226 4.33 -11.35 -5.44
C SER A 226 4.09 -10.89 -6.87
N PRO A 227 4.39 -11.76 -7.86
CA PRO A 227 4.12 -11.42 -9.25
C PRO A 227 2.62 -11.41 -9.51
N ASP A 228 2.17 -10.57 -10.45
CA ASP A 228 0.82 -10.68 -11.00
C ASP A 228 0.61 -12.07 -11.60
N ASN A 229 -0.56 -12.65 -11.41
CA ASN A 229 -0.92 -13.93 -12.00
C ASN A 229 -1.08 -13.83 -13.53
N TYR A 230 -1.31 -12.64 -14.05
CA TYR A 230 -1.59 -12.39 -15.45
C TYR A 230 -0.65 -11.36 -16.07
N VAL A 231 -0.40 -11.48 -17.37
CA VAL A 231 0.15 -10.43 -18.21
C VAL A 231 -1.03 -9.79 -18.93
N GLN A 232 -1.49 -8.64 -18.43
CA GLN A 232 -2.73 -8.00 -18.88
C GLN A 232 -2.58 -7.38 -20.28
N MET A 233 -1.38 -6.91 -20.63
CA MET A 233 -1.05 -6.29 -21.90
C MET A 233 0.17 -6.97 -22.55
N PRO A 234 -0.02 -8.10 -23.27
CA PRO A 234 1.10 -8.87 -23.82
C PRO A 234 1.88 -8.12 -24.92
N ASP A 235 1.29 -7.10 -25.52
CA ASP A 235 1.95 -6.23 -26.50
C ASP A 235 2.81 -5.13 -25.87
N ASN A 236 2.74 -4.97 -24.54
CA ASN A 236 3.54 -4.00 -23.79
C ASN A 236 4.65 -4.72 -23.00
N SER A 237 5.90 -4.51 -23.42
CA SER A 237 7.07 -5.15 -22.78
C SER A 237 7.20 -4.85 -21.28
N GLN A 238 6.73 -3.69 -20.79
CA GLN A 238 6.77 -3.34 -19.38
C GLN A 238 5.81 -4.21 -18.52
N ASN A 239 4.75 -4.76 -19.12
CA ASN A 239 3.79 -5.61 -18.41
C ASN A 239 4.33 -7.01 -18.10
N PHE A 240 5.46 -7.41 -18.70
CA PHE A 240 6.14 -8.66 -18.32
C PHE A 240 6.87 -8.56 -16.99
N ASN A 241 7.15 -7.34 -16.48
CA ASN A 241 7.59 -7.15 -15.12
C ASN A 241 6.40 -7.19 -14.15
N ARG A 242 5.96 -8.39 -13.81
CA ARG A 242 4.77 -8.66 -12.99
C ARG A 242 4.87 -8.22 -11.52
N TYR A 243 6.04 -7.70 -11.08
CA TYR A 243 6.23 -7.09 -9.77
C TYR A 243 6.13 -5.57 -9.79
N SER A 244 6.09 -4.95 -10.99
CA SER A 244 5.99 -3.50 -11.10
C SER A 244 4.59 -3.01 -10.72
N TYR A 245 4.54 -1.90 -10.00
CA TYR A 245 3.30 -1.18 -9.74
C TYR A 245 3.03 -0.23 -10.91
N CYS A 246 1.82 -0.29 -11.47
CA CYS A 246 1.32 0.66 -12.48
C CYS A 246 2.30 0.91 -13.63
N LEU A 247 2.98 -0.13 -14.15
CA LEU A 247 3.99 -0.01 -15.21
C LEU A 247 5.11 1.01 -14.91
N ASN A 248 5.44 1.23 -13.63
CA ASN A 248 6.33 2.27 -13.12
C ASN A 248 5.83 3.72 -13.34
N ASN A 249 4.53 3.92 -13.51
CA ASN A 249 3.89 5.24 -13.58
C ASN A 249 2.72 5.33 -12.59
N PRO A 250 3.03 5.45 -11.28
CA PRO A 250 2.04 5.40 -10.21
C PRO A 250 1.11 6.62 -10.15
N LEU A 251 1.43 7.71 -10.87
CA LEU A 251 0.61 8.92 -10.89
C LEU A 251 -0.41 8.93 -12.04
N LYS A 252 -0.32 7.98 -12.96
CA LYS A 252 -1.21 7.87 -14.11
C LYS A 252 -2.18 6.69 -14.00
N TYR A 253 -1.74 5.60 -13.38
CA TYR A 253 -2.48 4.35 -13.29
C TYR A 253 -2.71 3.96 -11.83
N THR A 254 -3.76 3.19 -11.60
CA THR A 254 -4.03 2.46 -10.35
C THR A 254 -4.02 0.94 -10.61
N ASP A 255 -3.81 0.14 -9.57
CA ASP A 255 -3.87 -1.32 -9.67
C ASP A 255 -5.32 -1.80 -9.65
#